data_ff280c69e29f3b4678ae581c0a009d4c
#
_entry.id   ff280c69e29f3b4678ae581c0a009d4c
#
_cell.length_a   1.000
_cell.length_b   1.000
_cell.length_c   1.000
_cell.angle_alpha   90.00
_cell.angle_beta   90.00
_cell.angle_gamma   90.00
#
_symmetry.space_group_name_H-M   'P 1'
#
loop_
_entity.id
_entity.type
_entity.pdbx_description
1 polymer ?
#
loop_
_entity_poly.entity_id
_entity_poly.type
_entity_poly.pdbx_seq_one_letter_code
_entity_poly.pdbx_strand_id
1 'polypeptide(L)'
;CFVFSSCRKNDVGSVYSFDTVCEIVDYNLICSDENAPWGAIMNMEIVDSILILQHAMDEYAFSFINVNNGELLSQWGRTGEGPEEFIDFGSGFEIVDSRIVFLDRMKKERISVLISDILSKKEHPDITREAYPYNVDFRVLEINAVGNKKIVTGGFKEGYWGALDSQNHIIPNVAELPFDAGEVSGLEKGTVFGGILKANSKQSKFVLSIRASDIFEIYRVSDDGINRVYVSPFKHIPKTWKKGGGYAIDYNQSIGGIKNIAVSDDLICFSLFLQNYNEAAKTDFASNELFCFDWDGNKVKKYVLPFP
;
A
#
# COMPACT_ATOMS: atom_id res chain seq x y z
N CYS A 1 -20.65 -10.43 6.92
CA CYS A 1 -19.72 -11.52 7.15
C CYS A 1 -19.54 -11.72 8.66
N PHE A 2 -20.01 -12.85 9.22
CA PHE A 2 -19.75 -13.18 10.64
C PHE A 2 -18.47 -14.01 10.70
N VAL A 3 -17.43 -13.43 11.25
CA VAL A 3 -16.17 -14.11 11.50
C VAL A 3 -16.20 -14.62 12.95
N PHE A 4 -16.29 -15.91 13.15
CA PHE A 4 -16.07 -16.50 14.45
C PHE A 4 -14.58 -16.63 14.70
N SER A 5 -14.03 -15.85 15.63
CA SER A 5 -12.63 -15.96 16.06
C SER A 5 -12.55 -16.51 17.47
N SER A 6 -11.69 -17.49 17.71
CA SER A 6 -11.27 -17.87 19.05
C SER A 6 -9.95 -17.19 19.35
N CYS A 7 -9.86 -16.43 20.45
CA CYS A 7 -8.62 -15.77 20.87
C CYS A 7 -7.97 -16.55 22.01
N ARG A 8 -6.68 -16.88 21.86
CA ARG A 8 -5.84 -17.50 22.91
C ARG A 8 -4.73 -16.54 23.33
N LYS A 9 -4.35 -16.55 24.60
CA LYS A 9 -3.15 -15.86 25.08
C LYS A 9 -1.94 -16.77 24.88
N ASN A 10 -0.90 -16.27 24.21
CA ASN A 10 0.35 -16.99 23.96
C ASN A 10 1.53 -16.41 24.74
N ASP A 11 2.56 -17.23 24.93
CA ASP A 11 3.75 -16.92 25.72
C ASP A 11 4.57 -15.75 25.18
N VAL A 12 5.04 -14.93 26.11
CA VAL A 12 5.79 -13.70 25.90
C VAL A 12 7.27 -14.03 25.64
N GLY A 13 7.83 -13.58 24.49
CA GLY A 13 9.29 -13.69 24.30
C GLY A 13 9.84 -13.34 22.92
N SER A 14 9.05 -13.36 21.86
CA SER A 14 9.49 -13.04 20.50
C SER A 14 8.96 -11.68 20.04
N VAL A 15 9.74 -10.95 19.21
CA VAL A 15 9.29 -9.72 18.53
C VAL A 15 8.01 -9.96 17.72
N TYR A 16 7.77 -11.20 17.28
CA TYR A 16 6.60 -11.61 16.49
C TYR A 16 5.50 -12.27 17.32
N SER A 17 5.67 -12.34 18.65
CA SER A 17 4.61 -12.85 19.54
C SER A 17 3.61 -11.75 19.86
N PHE A 18 2.34 -12.14 19.92
CA PHE A 18 1.21 -11.27 20.27
C PHE A 18 0.47 -11.91 21.44
N ASP A 19 0.08 -11.08 22.41
CA ASP A 19 -0.70 -11.56 23.57
C ASP A 19 -2.08 -12.06 23.15
N THR A 20 -2.62 -11.51 22.06
CA THR A 20 -3.90 -11.90 21.48
C THR A 20 -3.69 -12.53 20.11
N VAL A 21 -4.03 -13.80 19.97
CA VAL A 21 -4.04 -14.53 18.69
C VAL A 21 -5.46 -14.98 18.42
N CYS A 22 -5.99 -14.61 17.26
CA CYS A 22 -7.35 -14.93 16.81
C CYS A 22 -7.28 -15.91 15.64
N GLU A 23 -7.77 -17.12 15.83
CA GLU A 23 -7.90 -18.11 14.75
C GLU A 23 -9.21 -17.84 14.00
N ILE A 24 -9.12 -17.65 12.70
CA ILE A 24 -10.29 -17.53 11.82
C ILE A 24 -10.67 -18.95 11.42
N VAL A 25 -11.79 -19.42 11.91
CA VAL A 25 -12.26 -20.81 11.69
C VAL A 25 -13.30 -20.94 10.58
N ASP A 26 -13.86 -19.81 10.14
CA ASP A 26 -14.89 -19.80 9.10
C ASP A 26 -14.74 -18.54 8.21
N TYR A 27 -15.10 -18.67 6.94
CA TYR A 27 -15.09 -17.57 5.98
C TYR A 27 -16.13 -17.79 4.90
N ASN A 28 -16.58 -16.70 4.30
CA ASN A 28 -17.49 -16.74 3.16
C ASN A 28 -16.75 -16.33 1.89
N LEU A 29 -16.81 -17.17 0.88
CA LEU A 29 -16.36 -16.82 -0.47
C LEU A 29 -17.32 -15.78 -1.06
N ILE A 30 -16.83 -14.59 -1.36
CA ILE A 30 -17.64 -13.50 -1.92
C ILE A 30 -17.73 -13.65 -3.44
N CYS A 31 -16.62 -13.94 -4.10
CA CYS A 31 -16.53 -14.13 -5.55
C CYS A 31 -15.40 -15.12 -5.87
N SER A 32 -15.47 -15.76 -7.04
CA SER A 32 -14.45 -16.66 -7.54
C SER A 32 -14.10 -16.32 -9.00
N ASP A 33 -12.95 -16.80 -9.45
CA ASP A 33 -12.48 -16.62 -10.84
C ASP A 33 -13.45 -17.21 -11.88
N GLU A 34 -14.30 -18.17 -11.48
CA GLU A 34 -15.29 -18.78 -12.37
C GLU A 34 -16.37 -17.80 -12.84
N ASN A 35 -16.65 -16.77 -12.03
CA ASN A 35 -17.70 -15.78 -12.29
C ASN A 35 -17.19 -14.46 -12.86
N ALA A 36 -15.87 -14.24 -12.81
CA ALA A 36 -15.26 -13.04 -13.38
C ALA A 36 -13.77 -13.31 -13.66
N PRO A 37 -13.34 -13.26 -14.91
CA PRO A 37 -11.95 -13.38 -15.26
C PRO A 37 -11.21 -12.15 -14.73
N TRP A 38 -10.57 -12.31 -13.60
CA TRP A 38 -9.75 -11.25 -13.01
C TRP A 38 -8.34 -11.31 -13.59
N GLY A 39 -7.81 -10.16 -14.02
CA GLY A 39 -6.38 -9.99 -14.18
C GLY A 39 -5.65 -10.12 -12.83
N ALA A 40 -4.33 -10.01 -12.83
CA ALA A 40 -3.58 -10.01 -11.58
C ALA A 40 -4.03 -8.85 -10.67
N ILE A 41 -4.55 -9.16 -9.49
CA ILE A 41 -4.99 -8.15 -8.52
C ILE A 41 -3.74 -7.51 -7.89
N MET A 42 -3.62 -6.21 -8.05
CA MET A 42 -2.49 -5.42 -7.54
C MET A 42 -2.80 -4.76 -6.20
N ASN A 43 -4.04 -4.31 -6.02
CA ASN A 43 -4.49 -3.64 -4.80
C ASN A 43 -6.00 -3.82 -4.62
N MET A 44 -6.47 -3.69 -3.40
CA MET A 44 -7.89 -3.74 -3.08
C MET A 44 -8.23 -2.79 -1.93
N GLU A 45 -9.43 -2.23 -1.99
CA GLU A 45 -10.02 -1.41 -0.93
C GLU A 45 -11.50 -1.73 -0.79
N ILE A 46 -12.03 -1.56 0.42
CA ILE A 46 -13.46 -1.72 0.69
C ILE A 46 -14.02 -0.38 1.13
N VAL A 47 -15.10 0.06 0.46
CA VAL A 47 -15.86 1.26 0.82
C VAL A 47 -17.31 0.85 0.99
N ASP A 48 -17.84 1.01 2.19
CA ASP A 48 -19.19 0.55 2.57
C ASP A 48 -19.36 -0.96 2.27
N SER A 49 -20.16 -1.31 1.28
CA SER A 49 -20.40 -2.68 0.83
C SER A 49 -19.79 -2.98 -0.55
N ILE A 50 -18.83 -2.17 -1.00
CA ILE A 50 -18.21 -2.30 -2.32
C ILE A 50 -16.74 -2.66 -2.14
N LEU A 51 -16.35 -3.81 -2.66
CA LEU A 51 -14.95 -4.20 -2.85
C LEU A 51 -14.49 -3.65 -4.19
N ILE A 52 -13.44 -2.85 -4.16
CA ILE A 52 -12.79 -2.28 -5.35
C ILE A 52 -11.48 -3.02 -5.56
N LEU A 53 -11.32 -3.67 -6.70
CA LEU A 53 -10.10 -4.38 -7.11
C LEU A 53 -9.39 -3.57 -8.18
N GLN A 54 -8.09 -3.38 -8.01
CA GLN A 54 -7.21 -2.84 -9.05
C GLN A 54 -6.50 -3.99 -9.75
N HIS A 55 -6.55 -4.02 -11.07
CA HIS A 55 -5.95 -5.05 -11.90
C HIS A 55 -4.70 -4.56 -12.62
N ALA A 56 -3.76 -5.48 -12.88
CA ALA A 56 -2.66 -5.27 -13.80
C ALA A 56 -2.95 -5.99 -15.12
N MET A 57 -2.61 -5.36 -16.24
CA MET A 57 -2.65 -5.96 -17.57
C MET A 57 -4.04 -6.48 -18.01
N ASP A 58 -5.10 -5.83 -17.55
CA ASP A 58 -6.47 -6.12 -17.95
C ASP A 58 -7.03 -5.01 -18.86
N GLU A 59 -8.17 -5.25 -19.51
CA GLU A 59 -8.87 -4.23 -20.30
C GLU A 59 -9.30 -3.05 -19.41
N TYR A 60 -9.76 -3.37 -18.19
CA TYR A 60 -10.15 -2.38 -17.18
C TYR A 60 -9.27 -2.48 -15.95
N ALA A 61 -8.84 -1.32 -15.45
CA ALA A 61 -8.00 -1.25 -14.26
C ALA A 61 -8.76 -1.53 -12.96
N PHE A 62 -10.05 -1.27 -12.91
CA PHE A 62 -10.85 -1.40 -11.69
C PHE A 62 -12.10 -2.23 -11.89
N SER A 63 -12.37 -3.13 -10.93
CA SER A 63 -13.63 -3.86 -10.80
C SER A 63 -14.29 -3.53 -9.46
N PHE A 64 -15.62 -3.36 -9.47
CA PHE A 64 -16.44 -3.00 -8.33
C PHE A 64 -17.39 -4.15 -8.02
N ILE A 65 -17.31 -4.72 -6.83
CA ILE A 65 -18.03 -5.91 -6.43
C ILE A 65 -18.83 -5.64 -5.17
N ASN A 66 -20.08 -6.05 -5.12
CA ASN A 66 -20.89 -6.01 -3.91
C ASN A 66 -20.43 -7.12 -2.96
N VAL A 67 -19.91 -6.77 -1.77
CA VAL A 67 -19.40 -7.75 -0.80
C VAL A 67 -20.49 -8.64 -0.18
N ASN A 68 -21.76 -8.26 -0.29
CA ASN A 68 -22.85 -9.02 0.32
C ASN A 68 -23.29 -10.21 -0.56
N ASN A 69 -23.14 -10.11 -1.89
CA ASN A 69 -23.64 -11.13 -2.81
C ASN A 69 -22.65 -11.52 -3.93
N GLY A 70 -21.46 -10.89 -3.96
CA GLY A 70 -20.45 -11.17 -4.98
C GLY A 70 -20.74 -10.63 -6.39
N GLU A 71 -21.78 -9.82 -6.55
CA GLU A 71 -22.17 -9.26 -7.85
C GLU A 71 -21.15 -8.26 -8.36
N LEU A 72 -20.73 -8.42 -9.62
CA LEU A 72 -19.93 -7.43 -10.33
C LEU A 72 -20.82 -6.24 -10.73
N LEU A 73 -20.66 -5.12 -10.05
CA LEU A 73 -21.45 -3.91 -10.26
C LEU A 73 -21.00 -3.12 -11.49
N SER A 74 -19.69 -2.97 -11.65
CA SER A 74 -19.09 -2.21 -12.75
C SER A 74 -17.62 -2.57 -12.95
N GLN A 75 -17.10 -2.27 -14.14
CA GLN A 75 -15.67 -2.19 -14.44
C GLN A 75 -15.37 -0.81 -15.02
N TRP A 76 -14.20 -0.26 -14.71
CA TRP A 76 -13.85 1.09 -15.12
C TRP A 76 -12.33 1.28 -15.25
N GLY A 77 -11.95 2.36 -15.97
CA GLY A 77 -10.56 2.72 -16.16
C GLY A 77 -9.93 1.92 -17.29
N ARG A 78 -10.43 2.12 -18.52
CA ARG A 78 -9.91 1.41 -19.68
C ARG A 78 -8.45 1.75 -19.95
N THR A 79 -7.67 0.74 -20.26
CA THR A 79 -6.26 0.90 -20.63
C THR A 79 -6.14 1.41 -22.06
N GLY A 80 -5.38 2.49 -22.28
CA GLY A 80 -5.15 3.08 -23.58
C GLY A 80 -4.68 4.53 -23.55
N GLU A 81 -4.56 5.14 -24.74
CA GLU A 81 -4.04 6.50 -24.91
C GLU A 81 -5.14 7.57 -25.12
N GLY A 82 -6.39 7.13 -25.23
CA GLY A 82 -7.53 8.03 -25.43
C GLY A 82 -7.76 9.02 -24.28
N PRO A 83 -8.64 10.01 -24.46
CA PRO A 83 -8.87 11.05 -23.47
C PRO A 83 -9.49 10.54 -22.15
N GLU A 84 -10.24 9.44 -22.21
CA GLU A 84 -10.84 8.77 -21.04
C GLU A 84 -10.15 7.44 -20.70
N GLU A 85 -9.00 7.15 -21.34
CA GLU A 85 -8.18 5.98 -21.12
C GLU A 85 -6.94 6.35 -20.31
N PHE A 86 -6.31 5.35 -19.69
CA PHE A 86 -5.15 5.51 -18.82
C PHE A 86 -4.06 4.53 -19.23
N ILE A 87 -2.81 4.97 -19.16
CA ILE A 87 -1.66 4.16 -19.61
C ILE A 87 -1.05 3.38 -18.45
N ASP A 88 -0.95 4.00 -17.28
CA ASP A 88 -0.30 3.42 -16.12
C ASP A 88 -1.02 3.83 -14.84
N PHE A 89 -1.66 2.87 -14.20
CA PHE A 89 -2.44 3.08 -12.97
C PHE A 89 -1.60 3.11 -11.68
N GLY A 90 -0.29 3.20 -11.81
CA GLY A 90 0.60 3.23 -10.65
C GLY A 90 0.63 1.91 -9.88
N SER A 91 1.13 1.98 -8.63
CA SER A 91 1.26 0.82 -7.74
C SER A 91 0.09 0.67 -6.76
N GLY A 92 -0.88 1.59 -6.79
CA GLY A 92 -2.02 1.58 -5.88
C GLY A 92 -3.00 2.72 -6.15
N PHE A 93 -4.05 2.73 -5.37
CA PHE A 93 -5.06 3.79 -5.34
C PHE A 93 -5.46 4.07 -3.89
N GLU A 94 -6.06 5.21 -3.67
CA GLU A 94 -6.67 5.61 -2.41
C GLU A 94 -8.14 6.01 -2.61
N ILE A 95 -8.90 5.97 -1.52
CA ILE A 95 -10.26 6.49 -1.50
C ILE A 95 -10.28 7.78 -0.69
N VAL A 96 -10.67 8.87 -1.33
CA VAL A 96 -10.78 10.19 -0.71
C VAL A 96 -12.13 10.79 -1.09
N ASP A 97 -12.94 11.16 -0.12
CA ASP A 97 -14.25 11.80 -0.32
C ASP A 97 -15.13 11.07 -1.36
N SER A 98 -15.25 9.75 -1.22
CA SER A 98 -16.00 8.86 -2.15
C SER A 98 -15.49 8.89 -3.59
N ARG A 99 -14.24 9.25 -3.78
CA ARG A 99 -13.55 9.22 -5.07
C ARG A 99 -12.42 8.20 -5.05
N ILE A 100 -12.24 7.49 -6.15
CA ILE A 100 -11.00 6.74 -6.41
C ILE A 100 -9.96 7.75 -6.87
N VAL A 101 -8.77 7.68 -6.29
CA VAL A 101 -7.64 8.53 -6.63
C VAL A 101 -6.44 7.66 -6.91
N PHE A 102 -5.83 7.83 -8.07
CA PHE A 102 -4.65 7.07 -8.50
C PHE A 102 -3.73 7.94 -9.38
N LEU A 103 -2.55 7.43 -9.71
CA LEU A 103 -1.61 8.08 -10.61
C LEU A 103 -1.61 7.44 -11.99
N ASP A 104 -1.73 8.24 -13.04
CA ASP A 104 -1.21 7.86 -14.36
C ASP A 104 0.23 8.39 -14.47
N ARG A 105 1.20 7.52 -14.19
CA ARG A 105 2.62 7.90 -14.16
C ARG A 105 3.16 8.26 -15.54
N MET A 106 2.60 7.71 -16.59
CA MET A 106 3.02 8.00 -17.95
C MET A 106 2.50 9.36 -18.40
N LYS A 107 1.27 9.71 -18.04
CA LYS A 107 0.68 11.04 -18.30
C LYS A 107 1.12 12.07 -17.25
N LYS A 108 1.73 11.64 -16.13
CA LYS A 108 2.14 12.47 -14.99
C LYS A 108 0.98 13.22 -14.37
N GLU A 109 -0.13 12.52 -14.21
CA GLU A 109 -1.38 13.05 -13.69
C GLU A 109 -1.84 12.26 -12.47
N ARG A 110 -2.34 12.97 -11.48
CA ARG A 110 -3.16 12.41 -10.40
C ARG A 110 -4.61 12.50 -10.83
N ILE A 111 -5.25 11.36 -10.92
CA ILE A 111 -6.61 11.20 -11.41
C ILE A 111 -7.54 11.01 -10.22
N SER A 112 -8.71 11.63 -10.28
CA SER A 112 -9.75 11.48 -9.26
C SER A 112 -11.12 11.34 -9.93
N VAL A 113 -11.90 10.32 -9.56
CA VAL A 113 -13.23 10.05 -10.12
C VAL A 113 -14.22 9.62 -9.04
N LEU A 114 -15.46 10.08 -9.11
CA LEU A 114 -16.52 9.69 -8.18
C LEU A 114 -16.91 8.22 -8.36
N ILE A 115 -16.94 7.47 -7.27
CA ILE A 115 -17.40 6.06 -7.26
C ILE A 115 -18.85 5.96 -7.74
N SER A 116 -19.72 6.90 -7.33
CA SER A 116 -21.12 6.92 -7.75
C SER A 116 -21.31 7.10 -9.25
N ASP A 117 -20.44 7.86 -9.92
CA ASP A 117 -20.50 8.04 -11.37
C ASP A 117 -20.14 6.75 -12.10
N ILE A 118 -19.15 6.02 -11.58
CA ILE A 118 -18.75 4.71 -12.13
C ILE A 118 -19.86 3.68 -11.95
N LEU A 119 -20.44 3.58 -10.76
CA LEU A 119 -21.49 2.62 -10.44
C LEU A 119 -22.79 2.88 -11.22
N SER A 120 -23.12 4.15 -11.46
CA SER A 120 -24.27 4.53 -12.28
C SER A 120 -24.00 4.41 -13.78
N LYS A 121 -22.79 3.98 -14.17
CA LYS A 121 -22.37 3.85 -15.59
C LYS A 121 -22.58 5.13 -16.38
N LYS A 122 -22.27 6.27 -15.74
CA LYS A 122 -22.41 7.59 -16.35
C LYS A 122 -21.51 7.66 -17.60
N GLU A 123 -22.06 8.11 -18.72
CA GLU A 123 -21.35 8.18 -20.00
C GLU A 123 -20.10 9.07 -19.92
N HIS A 124 -20.20 10.19 -19.17
CA HIS A 124 -19.07 11.08 -18.91
C HIS A 124 -18.94 11.29 -17.38
N PRO A 125 -18.19 10.42 -16.68
CA PRO A 125 -17.96 10.57 -15.26
C PRO A 125 -17.15 11.85 -14.97
N ASP A 126 -17.35 12.43 -13.78
CA ASP A 126 -16.58 13.59 -13.32
C ASP A 126 -15.16 13.18 -12.98
N ILE A 127 -14.25 13.33 -13.95
CA ILE A 127 -12.83 13.02 -13.83
C ILE A 127 -12.04 14.31 -13.62
N THR A 128 -11.42 14.43 -12.46
CA THR A 128 -10.44 15.49 -12.19
C THR A 128 -9.05 14.99 -12.51
N ARG A 129 -8.27 15.80 -13.24
CA ARG A 129 -6.88 15.54 -13.60
C ARG A 129 -6.00 16.65 -13.04
N GLU A 130 -5.02 16.29 -12.26
CA GLU A 130 -4.08 17.21 -11.63
C GLU A 130 -2.65 16.80 -11.98
N ALA A 131 -1.92 17.66 -12.66
CA ALA A 131 -0.51 17.41 -12.93
C ALA A 131 0.28 17.37 -11.61
N TYR A 132 1.14 16.41 -11.43
CA TYR A 132 2.06 16.37 -10.30
C TYR A 132 3.49 16.67 -10.73
N PRO A 133 4.32 17.22 -9.82
CA PRO A 133 5.66 17.60 -10.14
C PRO A 133 6.51 16.36 -10.49
N TYR A 134 7.30 16.50 -11.55
CA TYR A 134 8.26 15.51 -12.00
C TYR A 134 9.49 16.19 -12.55
N ASN A 135 10.66 15.86 -12.03
CA ASN A 135 11.92 16.35 -12.56
C ASN A 135 13.07 15.34 -12.36
N VAL A 136 14.30 15.72 -12.67
CA VAL A 136 15.49 14.86 -12.56
C VAL A 136 15.90 14.57 -11.10
N ASP A 137 15.44 15.40 -10.16
CA ASP A 137 15.82 15.31 -8.75
C ASP A 137 14.84 14.46 -7.92
N PHE A 138 13.71 14.04 -8.52
CA PHE A 138 12.77 13.12 -7.86
C PHE A 138 11.87 12.39 -8.85
N ARG A 139 11.43 11.21 -8.44
CA ARG A 139 10.52 10.34 -9.17
C ARG A 139 9.38 9.94 -8.25
N VAL A 140 8.15 10.20 -8.66
CA VAL A 140 6.95 9.84 -7.91
C VAL A 140 6.51 8.44 -8.31
N LEU A 141 6.28 7.58 -7.33
CA LEU A 141 5.69 6.24 -7.50
C LEU A 141 4.25 6.21 -7.00
N GLU A 142 3.98 6.86 -5.87
CA GLU A 142 2.67 6.88 -5.23
C GLU A 142 2.47 8.21 -4.48
N ILE A 143 1.24 8.72 -4.44
CA ILE A 143 0.86 9.91 -3.69
C ILE A 143 -0.38 9.57 -2.87
N ASN A 144 -0.33 9.81 -1.55
CA ASN A 144 -1.46 9.65 -0.64
C ASN A 144 -1.76 10.95 0.10
N ALA A 145 -3.03 11.29 0.22
CA ALA A 145 -3.46 12.46 0.98
C ALA A 145 -3.48 12.15 2.49
N VAL A 146 -2.84 12.99 3.31
CA VAL A 146 -2.80 12.86 4.78
C VAL A 146 -2.95 14.24 5.41
N GLY A 147 -4.09 14.52 6.00
CA GLY A 147 -4.38 15.86 6.51
C GLY A 147 -4.32 16.91 5.39
N ASN A 148 -3.53 17.96 5.60
CA ASN A 148 -3.35 19.04 4.62
C ASN A 148 -2.15 18.83 3.67
N LYS A 149 -1.51 17.65 3.69
CA LYS A 149 -0.34 17.33 2.89
C LYS A 149 -0.58 16.10 2.01
N LYS A 150 0.20 15.97 0.96
CA LYS A 150 0.28 14.77 0.12
C LYS A 150 1.62 14.10 0.38
N ILE A 151 1.59 12.85 0.85
CA ILE A 151 2.80 12.04 1.09
C ILE A 151 3.13 11.28 -0.18
N VAL A 152 4.40 11.24 -0.53
CA VAL A 152 4.88 10.76 -1.83
C VAL A 152 5.98 9.72 -1.62
N THR A 153 5.82 8.54 -2.21
CA THR A 153 6.89 7.56 -2.34
C THR A 153 7.58 7.68 -3.69
N GLY A 154 8.84 7.26 -3.76
CA GLY A 154 9.63 7.34 -4.98
C GLY A 154 11.11 7.59 -4.73
N GLY A 155 11.82 8.13 -5.72
CA GLY A 155 13.22 8.54 -5.58
C GLY A 155 13.32 10.03 -5.30
N PHE A 156 14.05 10.39 -4.23
CA PHE A 156 14.28 11.78 -3.81
C PHE A 156 15.78 12.01 -3.61
N LYS A 157 16.24 13.22 -3.91
CA LYS A 157 17.64 13.59 -3.69
C LYS A 157 18.04 13.46 -2.21
N GLU A 158 17.12 13.78 -1.34
CA GLU A 158 17.27 13.64 0.11
C GLU A 158 16.13 12.77 0.67
N GLY A 159 16.45 11.86 1.59
CA GLY A 159 15.49 10.94 2.16
C GLY A 159 15.06 9.80 1.23
N TYR A 160 14.02 9.06 1.62
CA TYR A 160 13.50 7.92 0.87
C TYR A 160 11.98 7.98 0.62
N TRP A 161 11.34 9.06 1.06
CA TRP A 161 9.98 9.47 0.72
C TRP A 161 9.93 11.01 0.76
N GLY A 162 8.84 11.61 0.26
CA GLY A 162 8.67 13.05 0.23
C GLY A 162 7.27 13.48 0.61
N ALA A 163 7.05 14.79 0.62
CA ALA A 163 5.73 15.38 0.78
C ALA A 163 5.53 16.51 -0.20
N LEU A 164 4.27 16.77 -0.56
CA LEU A 164 3.87 17.95 -1.34
C LEU A 164 2.99 18.84 -0.47
N ASP A 165 3.12 20.14 -0.66
CA ASP A 165 2.18 21.11 -0.11
C ASP A 165 0.88 21.16 -0.92
N SER A 166 -0.04 22.06 -0.54
CA SER A 166 -1.32 22.24 -1.22
C SER A 166 -1.18 22.76 -2.67
N GLN A 167 -0.01 23.29 -3.04
CA GLN A 167 0.30 23.80 -4.37
C GLN A 167 1.14 22.81 -5.19
N ASN A 168 1.30 21.57 -4.70
CA ASN A 168 2.15 20.52 -5.26
C ASN A 168 3.64 20.84 -5.32
N HIS A 169 4.14 21.74 -4.48
CA HIS A 169 5.57 21.91 -4.32
C HIS A 169 6.11 20.84 -3.36
N ILE A 170 7.30 20.33 -3.66
CA ILE A 170 7.98 19.38 -2.77
C ILE A 170 8.39 20.09 -1.50
N ILE A 171 7.99 19.52 -0.37
CA ILE A 171 8.44 19.92 0.94
C ILE A 171 9.76 19.16 1.20
N PRO A 172 10.90 19.86 1.26
CA PRO A 172 12.16 19.24 1.62
C PRO A 172 12.08 18.97 3.13
N ASN A 173 11.97 17.80 3.50
CA ASN A 173 12.18 17.29 4.86
C ASN A 173 11.62 15.89 4.96
N VAL A 174 12.46 14.99 4.69
CA VAL A 174 12.10 13.59 4.64
C VAL A 174 12.89 12.85 5.69
N ALA A 175 12.24 11.94 6.37
CA ALA A 175 12.92 11.13 7.33
C ALA A 175 14.02 10.30 6.65
N GLU A 176 15.14 10.17 7.33
CA GLU A 176 16.15 9.22 6.95
C GLU A 176 15.68 7.79 7.21
N LEU A 177 16.21 6.83 6.46
CA LEU A 177 16.01 5.42 6.73
C LEU A 177 16.36 5.08 8.19
N PRO A 178 15.64 4.18 8.85
CA PRO A 178 15.90 3.80 10.24
C PRO A 178 17.14 2.92 10.40
N PHE A 179 17.93 2.76 9.36
CA PHE A 179 19.17 1.97 9.31
C PHE A 179 20.19 2.60 8.35
N ASP A 180 21.44 2.16 8.45
CA ASP A 180 22.48 2.55 7.51
C ASP A 180 22.26 1.87 6.14
N ALA A 181 22.04 2.68 5.12
CA ALA A 181 21.87 2.24 3.73
C ALA A 181 23.19 1.95 2.99
N GLY A 182 24.32 2.09 3.66
CA GLY A 182 25.63 1.93 3.06
C GLY A 182 25.88 2.94 1.93
N GLU A 183 26.28 2.44 0.76
CA GLU A 183 26.56 3.29 -0.40
C GLU A 183 25.31 3.72 -1.19
N VAL A 184 24.11 3.22 -0.84
CA VAL A 184 22.86 3.62 -1.52
C VAL A 184 22.52 5.05 -1.09
N SER A 185 22.45 5.96 -2.03
CA SER A 185 22.27 7.38 -1.74
C SER A 185 21.28 8.06 -2.68
N GLY A 186 20.87 9.27 -2.30
CA GLY A 186 20.06 10.16 -3.12
C GLY A 186 18.80 9.47 -3.67
N LEU A 187 18.57 9.63 -4.97
CA LEU A 187 17.38 9.12 -5.68
C LEU A 187 17.16 7.61 -5.56
N GLU A 188 18.21 6.85 -5.24
CA GLU A 188 18.11 5.39 -5.15
C GLU A 188 17.46 4.92 -3.85
N LYS A 189 17.60 5.65 -2.73
CA LYS A 189 17.05 5.23 -1.42
C LYS A 189 15.56 4.89 -1.50
N GLY A 190 14.76 5.80 -2.03
CA GLY A 190 13.31 5.60 -2.12
C GLY A 190 12.92 4.52 -3.12
N THR A 191 13.65 4.38 -4.24
CA THR A 191 13.37 3.35 -5.24
C THR A 191 13.81 1.95 -4.81
N VAL A 192 14.90 1.85 -4.04
CA VAL A 192 15.44 0.59 -3.53
C VAL A 192 14.67 0.12 -2.29
N PHE A 193 14.50 0.99 -1.30
CA PHE A 193 13.95 0.63 0.02
C PHE A 193 12.48 0.98 0.21
N GLY A 194 11.91 1.88 -0.61
CA GLY A 194 10.50 2.25 -0.51
C GLY A 194 9.59 1.04 -0.67
N GLY A 195 8.74 0.83 0.31
CA GLY A 195 7.73 -0.21 0.37
C GLY A 195 6.32 0.35 0.15
N ILE A 196 5.38 -0.13 0.93
CA ILE A 196 3.96 0.21 0.82
C ILE A 196 3.65 1.39 1.72
N LEU A 197 2.97 2.39 1.18
CA LEU A 197 2.42 3.53 1.89
C LEU A 197 0.91 3.34 2.09
N LYS A 198 0.41 3.52 3.29
CA LYS A 198 -1.03 3.61 3.58
C LYS A 198 -1.30 4.76 4.54
N ALA A 199 -2.37 5.49 4.28
CA ALA A 199 -2.75 6.69 5.00
C ALA A 199 -3.98 6.48 5.89
N ASN A 200 -4.02 7.18 7.03
CA ASN A 200 -5.19 7.39 7.85
C ASN A 200 -5.45 8.90 7.97
N SER A 201 -6.28 9.40 7.09
CA SER A 201 -6.58 10.83 7.03
C SER A 201 -7.32 11.33 8.28
N LYS A 202 -8.13 10.50 8.96
CA LYS A 202 -8.84 10.88 10.19
C LYS A 202 -7.89 11.15 11.34
N GLN A 203 -6.80 10.37 11.45
CA GLN A 203 -5.78 10.55 12.49
C GLN A 203 -4.60 11.41 12.02
N SER A 204 -4.61 11.87 10.77
CA SER A 204 -3.47 12.57 10.16
C SER A 204 -2.17 11.77 10.31
N LYS A 205 -2.22 10.47 10.09
CA LYS A 205 -1.08 9.55 10.20
C LYS A 205 -0.94 8.75 8.90
N PHE A 206 0.26 8.26 8.66
CA PHE A 206 0.52 7.26 7.64
C PHE A 206 1.53 6.23 8.13
N VAL A 207 1.47 5.04 7.54
CA VAL A 207 2.43 3.97 7.72
C VAL A 207 3.21 3.77 6.44
N LEU A 208 4.51 3.54 6.56
CA LEU A 208 5.40 3.22 5.44
C LEU A 208 6.23 1.98 5.80
N SER A 209 6.17 0.94 4.97
CA SER A 209 7.03 -0.23 5.11
C SER A 209 8.36 -0.05 4.37
N ILE A 210 9.34 -0.84 4.77
CA ILE A 210 10.60 -0.98 4.03
C ILE A 210 10.53 -2.25 3.17
N ARG A 211 10.91 -2.13 1.91
CA ARG A 211 10.89 -3.23 0.95
C ARG A 211 11.82 -4.38 1.39
N ALA A 212 11.37 -5.63 1.25
CA ALA A 212 12.11 -6.84 1.62
C ALA A 212 12.63 -6.81 3.07
N SER A 213 11.80 -6.27 3.96
CA SER A 213 12.09 -6.07 5.38
C SER A 213 10.83 -6.27 6.21
N ASP A 214 11.02 -6.47 7.51
CA ASP A 214 9.98 -6.45 8.52
C ASP A 214 9.86 -5.08 9.22
N ILE A 215 10.57 -4.08 8.70
CA ILE A 215 10.56 -2.73 9.23
C ILE A 215 9.38 -1.95 8.64
N PHE A 216 8.62 -1.33 9.52
CA PHE A 216 7.65 -0.28 9.16
C PHE A 216 7.77 0.90 10.12
N GLU A 217 7.36 2.05 9.64
CA GLU A 217 7.39 3.31 10.37
C GLU A 217 6.02 3.96 10.35
N ILE A 218 5.64 4.62 11.44
CA ILE A 218 4.42 5.40 11.52
C ILE A 218 4.81 6.87 11.68
N TYR A 219 4.15 7.73 10.93
CA TYR A 219 4.35 9.17 10.93
C TYR A 219 3.06 9.89 11.26
N ARG A 220 3.19 11.05 11.90
CA ARG A 220 2.09 12.00 12.14
C ARG A 220 2.34 13.25 11.31
N VAL A 221 1.29 13.68 10.60
CA VAL A 221 1.25 14.94 9.86
C VAL A 221 0.57 15.99 10.75
N SER A 222 1.17 17.16 10.88
CA SER A 222 0.62 18.31 11.57
C SER A 222 0.92 19.59 10.79
N ASP A 223 0.40 20.71 11.23
CA ASP A 223 0.70 22.01 10.62
C ASP A 223 2.20 22.34 10.73
N ASP A 224 2.82 21.99 11.85
CA ASP A 224 4.25 22.23 12.12
C ASP A 224 5.19 21.31 11.33
N GLY A 225 4.68 20.23 10.72
CA GLY A 225 5.51 19.31 9.95
C GLY A 225 5.07 17.87 10.00
N ILE A 226 5.99 16.99 9.64
CA ILE A 226 5.80 15.54 9.63
C ILE A 226 6.82 14.90 10.56
N ASN A 227 6.33 14.17 11.56
CA ASN A 227 7.15 13.59 12.59
C ASN A 227 7.00 12.07 12.61
N ARG A 228 8.12 11.34 12.64
CA ARG A 228 8.14 9.91 12.87
C ARG A 228 7.80 9.63 14.33
N VAL A 229 6.70 8.91 14.57
CA VAL A 229 6.20 8.58 15.91
C VAL A 229 6.51 7.16 16.33
N TYR A 230 6.81 6.28 15.36
CA TYR A 230 7.13 4.89 15.64
C TYR A 230 8.04 4.29 14.57
N VAL A 231 8.92 3.40 15.00
CA VAL A 231 9.68 2.46 14.14
C VAL A 231 9.52 1.07 14.76
N SER A 232 9.15 0.09 13.93
CA SER A 232 9.01 -1.27 14.42
C SER A 232 10.33 -1.79 15.03
N PRO A 233 10.27 -2.64 16.07
CA PRO A 233 11.46 -3.22 16.67
C PRO A 233 12.09 -4.33 15.81
N PHE A 234 11.45 -4.70 14.72
CA PHE A 234 11.91 -5.71 13.77
C PHE A 234 13.18 -5.22 13.06
N LYS A 235 14.08 -6.12 12.65
CA LYS A 235 15.43 -5.70 12.23
C LYS A 235 16.02 -6.52 11.09
N HIS A 236 15.20 -6.99 10.18
CA HIS A 236 15.74 -7.61 8.98
C HIS A 236 16.03 -6.51 7.94
N ILE A 237 17.22 -5.93 8.04
CA ILE A 237 17.69 -4.90 7.10
C ILE A 237 17.90 -5.56 5.73
N PRO A 238 17.27 -5.04 4.66
CA PRO A 238 17.44 -5.58 3.32
C PRO A 238 18.88 -5.45 2.86
N LYS A 239 19.40 -6.48 2.22
CA LYS A 239 20.72 -6.45 1.59
C LYS A 239 20.63 -5.86 0.19
N THR A 240 21.66 -5.13 -0.20
CA THR A 240 21.73 -4.51 -1.53
C THR A 240 22.99 -4.96 -2.27
N TRP A 241 22.94 -4.88 -3.59
CA TRP A 241 24.08 -5.14 -4.45
C TRP A 241 24.10 -4.13 -5.60
N LYS A 242 25.29 -3.93 -6.17
CA LYS A 242 25.49 -3.03 -7.31
C LYS A 242 25.00 -3.71 -8.58
N LYS A 243 24.13 -3.05 -9.35
CA LYS A 243 23.57 -3.57 -10.60
C LYS A 243 23.50 -2.46 -11.65
N GLY A 244 24.24 -2.60 -12.74
CA GLY A 244 24.13 -1.72 -13.91
C GLY A 244 24.37 -0.23 -13.65
N GLY A 245 25.24 0.11 -12.67
CA GLY A 245 25.54 1.49 -12.29
C GLY A 245 24.68 2.07 -11.17
N GLY A 246 23.73 1.31 -10.63
CA GLY A 246 22.90 1.65 -9.48
C GLY A 246 22.85 0.53 -8.45
N TYR A 247 21.93 0.64 -7.48
CA TYR A 247 21.71 -0.36 -6.44
C TYR A 247 20.35 -1.04 -6.59
N ALA A 248 20.28 -2.31 -6.20
CA ALA A 248 19.06 -3.09 -6.13
C ALA A 248 19.05 -3.94 -4.86
N ILE A 249 17.87 -4.37 -4.40
CA ILE A 249 17.74 -5.36 -3.33
C ILE A 249 18.34 -6.69 -3.77
N ASP A 250 19.18 -7.28 -2.92
CA ASP A 250 19.62 -8.67 -3.07
C ASP A 250 18.54 -9.60 -2.48
N TYR A 251 17.65 -10.03 -3.33
CA TYR A 251 16.55 -10.93 -2.94
C TYR A 251 17.02 -12.34 -2.53
N ASN A 252 18.27 -12.72 -2.81
CA ASN A 252 18.84 -13.96 -2.32
C ASN A 252 19.25 -13.88 -0.84
N GLN A 253 19.53 -12.66 -0.35
CA GLN A 253 19.99 -12.42 1.01
C GLN A 253 18.98 -11.64 1.87
N SER A 254 17.83 -11.28 1.31
CA SER A 254 16.79 -10.54 2.00
C SER A 254 15.56 -11.42 2.24
N ILE A 255 14.76 -11.08 3.26
CA ILE A 255 13.49 -11.74 3.53
C ILE A 255 12.40 -11.30 2.56
N GLY A 256 11.28 -12.03 2.52
CA GLY A 256 10.08 -11.58 1.79
C GLY A 256 9.54 -10.26 2.29
N GLY A 257 9.56 -10.06 3.60
CA GLY A 257 9.17 -8.82 4.27
C GLY A 257 7.67 -8.59 4.28
N ILE A 258 7.28 -7.32 4.51
CA ILE A 258 5.89 -6.89 4.46
C ILE A 258 5.45 -6.78 3.01
N LYS A 259 4.37 -7.49 2.63
CA LYS A 259 3.88 -7.55 1.24
C LYS A 259 2.59 -6.77 1.02
N ASN A 260 1.71 -6.79 2.00
CA ASN A 260 0.43 -6.09 1.92
C ASN A 260 0.19 -5.38 3.24
N ILE A 261 -0.34 -4.18 3.19
CA ILE A 261 -0.78 -3.42 4.35
C ILE A 261 -2.23 -3.02 4.10
N ALA A 262 -3.10 -3.39 5.03
CA ALA A 262 -4.46 -2.88 5.12
C ALA A 262 -4.57 -2.00 6.36
N VAL A 263 -5.32 -0.92 6.26
CA VAL A 263 -5.51 0.02 7.37
C VAL A 263 -6.99 0.27 7.62
N SER A 264 -7.32 0.53 8.87
CA SER A 264 -8.60 1.08 9.30
C SER A 264 -8.36 2.32 10.16
N ASP A 265 -9.43 2.91 10.67
CA ASP A 265 -9.32 4.04 11.60
C ASP A 265 -8.43 3.71 12.81
N ASP A 266 -8.46 2.46 13.29
CA ASP A 266 -7.80 2.04 14.53
C ASP A 266 -6.60 1.13 14.33
N LEU A 267 -6.50 0.42 13.19
CA LEU A 267 -5.54 -0.66 12.99
C LEU A 267 -4.73 -0.52 11.71
N ILE A 268 -3.49 -1.00 11.81
CA ILE A 268 -2.59 -1.30 10.70
C ILE A 268 -2.40 -2.82 10.72
N CYS A 269 -2.84 -3.52 9.68
CA CYS A 269 -2.69 -4.97 9.56
C CYS A 269 -1.85 -5.32 8.33
N PHE A 270 -0.93 -6.26 8.47
CA PHE A 270 -0.08 -6.69 7.36
C PHE A 270 0.28 -8.17 7.40
N SER A 271 0.57 -8.73 6.25
CA SER A 271 1.20 -10.03 6.10
C SER A 271 2.73 -9.87 6.12
N LEU A 272 3.43 -10.79 6.80
CA LEU A 272 4.87 -10.74 6.98
C LEU A 272 5.50 -12.09 6.62
N PHE A 273 6.52 -12.05 5.78
CA PHE A 273 7.27 -13.21 5.30
C PHE A 273 8.71 -13.13 5.79
N LEU A 274 9.03 -13.91 6.82
CA LEU A 274 10.39 -13.99 7.39
C LEU A 274 11.32 -14.91 6.61
N GLN A 275 10.76 -15.70 5.70
CA GLN A 275 11.54 -16.56 4.80
C GLN A 275 12.33 -15.70 3.80
N ASN A 276 13.39 -16.27 3.23
CA ASN A 276 14.09 -15.66 2.11
C ASN A 276 13.10 -15.28 0.99
N TYR A 277 13.31 -14.15 0.36
CA TYR A 277 12.41 -13.62 -0.66
C TYR A 277 12.11 -14.63 -1.79
N ASN A 278 13.14 -15.30 -2.30
CA ASN A 278 12.96 -16.27 -3.38
C ASN A 278 12.20 -17.53 -2.94
N GLU A 279 12.32 -17.93 -1.68
CA GLU A 279 11.52 -19.05 -1.14
C GLU A 279 10.06 -18.60 -0.96
N ALA A 280 9.82 -17.42 -0.42
CA ALA A 280 8.49 -16.85 -0.30
C ALA A 280 7.81 -16.68 -1.67
N ALA A 281 8.56 -16.29 -2.70
CA ALA A 281 8.06 -16.14 -4.07
C ALA A 281 7.61 -17.48 -4.71
N LYS A 282 8.16 -18.63 -4.30
CA LYS A 282 7.71 -19.94 -4.78
C LYS A 282 6.30 -20.32 -4.30
N THR A 283 5.82 -19.69 -3.27
CA THR A 283 4.47 -19.85 -2.70
C THR A 283 3.60 -18.62 -2.96
N ASP A 284 3.95 -17.80 -3.97
CA ASP A 284 3.28 -16.54 -4.31
C ASP A 284 3.06 -15.61 -3.11
N PHE A 285 4.01 -15.65 -2.16
CA PHE A 285 3.90 -14.93 -0.88
C PHE A 285 2.60 -15.28 -0.12
N ALA A 286 2.19 -16.53 -0.16
CA ALA A 286 1.07 -17.01 0.64
C ALA A 286 1.42 -17.00 2.14
N SER A 287 0.61 -16.35 2.95
CA SER A 287 0.75 -16.32 4.41
C SER A 287 -0.62 -16.41 5.05
N ASN A 288 -0.71 -17.26 6.05
CA ASN A 288 -1.92 -17.40 6.86
C ASN A 288 -1.89 -16.52 8.13
N GLU A 289 -0.91 -15.64 8.30
CA GLU A 289 -0.80 -14.77 9.47
C GLU A 289 -0.93 -13.29 9.09
N LEU A 290 -1.79 -12.57 9.82
CA LEU A 290 -1.92 -11.12 9.77
C LEU A 290 -1.54 -10.52 11.11
N PHE A 291 -0.59 -9.59 11.09
CA PHE A 291 -0.09 -8.89 12.26
C PHE A 291 -0.76 -7.52 12.34
N CYS A 292 -1.48 -7.24 13.44
CA CYS A 292 -2.22 -6.01 13.59
C CYS A 292 -1.67 -5.15 14.74
N PHE A 293 -1.40 -3.90 14.43
CA PHE A 293 -0.91 -2.85 15.32
C PHE A 293 -1.90 -1.70 15.37
N ASP A 294 -1.87 -0.91 16.44
CA ASP A 294 -2.54 0.38 16.44
C ASP A 294 -1.66 1.47 15.77
N TRP A 295 -2.21 2.66 15.64
CA TRP A 295 -1.52 3.80 15.04
C TRP A 295 -0.46 4.46 15.95
N ASP A 296 -0.22 3.93 17.13
CA ASP A 296 0.88 4.28 18.02
C ASP A 296 1.98 3.20 18.04
N GLY A 297 1.79 2.12 17.25
CA GLY A 297 2.75 1.03 17.08
C GLY A 297 2.64 -0.06 18.12
N ASN A 298 1.59 -0.06 18.95
CA ASN A 298 1.36 -1.13 19.91
C ASN A 298 0.80 -2.37 19.20
N LYS A 299 1.27 -3.55 19.62
CA LYS A 299 0.73 -4.82 19.16
C LYS A 299 -0.69 -5.02 19.69
N VAL A 300 -1.65 -5.18 18.80
CA VAL A 300 -3.05 -5.36 19.19
C VAL A 300 -3.42 -6.83 19.13
N LYS A 301 -3.27 -7.48 17.98
CA LYS A 301 -3.63 -8.89 17.78
C LYS A 301 -2.95 -9.46 16.54
N LYS A 302 -2.90 -10.79 16.49
CA LYS A 302 -2.52 -11.56 15.32
C LYS A 302 -3.71 -12.42 14.88
N TYR A 303 -4.03 -12.39 13.59
CA TYR A 303 -4.97 -13.34 13.01
C TYR A 303 -4.23 -14.50 12.37
N VAL A 304 -4.78 -15.69 12.51
CA VAL A 304 -4.36 -16.89 11.77
C VAL A 304 -5.52 -17.31 10.88
N LEU A 305 -5.30 -17.28 9.58
CA LEU A 305 -6.28 -17.64 8.57
C LEU A 305 -6.29 -19.16 8.35
N PRO A 306 -7.41 -19.77 7.94
CA PRO A 306 -7.51 -21.21 7.69
C PRO A 306 -6.81 -21.65 6.38
N PHE A 307 -6.33 -20.70 5.59
CA PHE A 307 -5.63 -20.91 4.32
C PHE A 307 -4.48 -19.90 4.20
N PRO A 308 -3.40 -20.23 3.51
CA PRO A 308 -2.30 -19.30 3.23
C PRO A 308 -2.69 -18.23 2.20
#